data_c1f06656de29a0c0873a76c6c877d9d2
#
_entry.id   c1f06656de29a0c0873a76c6c877d9d2
#
_cell.length_a   1.000
_cell.length_b   1.000
_cell.length_c   1.000
_cell.angle_alpha   90.00
_cell.angle_beta   90.00
_cell.angle_gamma   90.00
#
_symmetry.space_group_name_H-M   'P 1'
#
loop_
_entity.id
_entity.type
_entity.pdbx_description
1 polymer ?
#
loop_
_entity_poly.entity_id
_entity_poly.type
_entity_poly.pdbx_seq_one_letter_code
_entity_poly.pdbx_strand_id
1 'polypeptide(L)'
;SDLAGGHGLAIYRQVARAVQLSKLKEFYEPNESKTITITQAFYHATKEAGSVFGKVGSFETGYAFNALVIDNMEDPWTKITAQEKLERFCYTGDDRNIRARYIDGELLK
;
A
#
# COMPACT_ATOMS: atom_id res chain seq x y z
N SER A 1 7.67 -7.23 -3.77
CA SER A 1 7.74 -8.67 -3.61
C SER A 1 9.14 -9.20 -3.92
N ASP A 2 9.32 -10.50 -3.96
CA ASP A 2 10.62 -11.13 -4.13
C ASP A 2 11.29 -10.80 -5.47
N LEU A 3 12.60 -10.65 -5.46
CA LEU A 3 13.40 -10.44 -6.67
C LEU A 3 13.36 -11.70 -7.54
N ALA A 4 12.93 -11.54 -8.79
CA ALA A 4 12.70 -12.61 -9.76
C ALA A 4 11.58 -13.61 -9.41
N GLY A 5 11.18 -13.76 -8.15
CA GLY A 5 10.01 -14.54 -7.75
C GLY A 5 8.72 -13.73 -7.77
N GLY A 6 8.83 -12.42 -7.54
CA GLY A 6 7.72 -11.49 -7.58
C GLY A 6 7.68 -10.65 -8.85
N HIS A 7 6.54 -9.99 -9.08
CA HIS A 7 6.33 -9.20 -10.30
C HIS A 7 7.13 -7.89 -10.33
N GLY A 8 7.50 -7.34 -9.18
CA GLY A 8 8.23 -6.09 -9.07
C GLY A 8 8.55 -5.73 -7.63
N LEU A 9 9.46 -4.79 -7.45
CA LEU A 9 9.97 -4.39 -6.14
C LEU A 9 9.06 -3.38 -5.41
N ALA A 10 8.20 -2.66 -6.13
CA ALA A 10 7.32 -1.64 -5.57
C ALA A 10 6.15 -2.27 -4.80
N ILE A 11 6.21 -2.23 -3.47
CA ILE A 11 5.19 -2.85 -2.61
C ILE A 11 3.80 -2.23 -2.81
N TYR A 12 3.69 -0.91 -3.03
CA TYR A 12 2.41 -0.27 -3.31
C TYR A 12 1.70 -0.86 -4.55
N ARG A 13 2.45 -1.31 -5.55
CA ARG A 13 1.89 -2.01 -6.72
C ARG A 13 1.43 -3.43 -6.37
N GLN A 14 2.07 -4.08 -5.40
CA GLN A 14 1.64 -5.39 -4.92
C GLN A 14 0.32 -5.29 -4.14
N VAL A 15 0.07 -4.17 -3.45
CA VAL A 15 -1.23 -3.89 -2.81
C VAL A 15 -2.37 -3.91 -3.85
N ALA A 16 -2.22 -3.19 -4.96
CA ALA A 16 -3.22 -3.20 -6.04
C ALA A 16 -3.40 -4.61 -6.65
N ARG A 17 -2.30 -5.34 -6.86
CA ARG A 17 -2.34 -6.70 -7.40
C ARG A 17 -3.02 -7.69 -6.47
N ALA A 18 -2.80 -7.59 -5.17
CA ALA A 18 -3.47 -8.45 -4.18
C ALA A 18 -4.99 -8.30 -4.30
N VAL A 19 -5.50 -7.07 -4.45
CA VAL A 19 -6.92 -6.83 -4.69
C VAL A 19 -7.38 -7.46 -6.01
N GLN A 20 -6.64 -7.24 -7.10
CA GLN A 20 -6.98 -7.80 -8.42
C GLN A 20 -7.01 -9.33 -8.41
N LEU A 21 -6.01 -9.96 -7.81
CA LEU A 21 -5.94 -11.43 -7.70
C LEU A 21 -7.05 -11.99 -6.80
N SER A 22 -7.41 -11.29 -5.73
CA SER A 22 -8.52 -11.69 -4.87
C SER A 22 -9.87 -11.66 -5.59
N LYS A 23 -10.08 -10.67 -6.48
CA LYS A 23 -11.26 -10.62 -7.36
C LYS A 23 -11.30 -11.79 -8.33
N LEU A 24 -10.16 -12.10 -8.93
CA LEU A 24 -10.06 -13.23 -9.85
C LEU A 24 -10.32 -14.55 -9.12
N LYS A 25 -9.76 -14.72 -7.92
CA LYS A 25 -10.00 -15.91 -7.10
C LYS A 25 -11.47 -16.05 -6.70
N GLU A 26 -12.12 -14.97 -6.26
CA GLU A 26 -13.55 -14.98 -5.95
C GLU A 26 -14.41 -15.35 -7.16
N PHE A 27 -14.02 -14.91 -8.37
CA PHE A 27 -14.71 -15.27 -9.60
C PHE A 27 -14.67 -16.79 -9.89
N TYR A 28 -13.53 -17.42 -9.65
CA TYR A 28 -13.38 -18.88 -9.88
C TYR A 28 -13.84 -19.74 -8.68
N GLU A 29 -13.80 -19.19 -7.47
CA GLU A 29 -14.10 -19.90 -6.21
C GLU A 29 -15.09 -19.08 -5.35
N PRO A 30 -16.29 -18.78 -5.82
CA PRO A 30 -17.19 -17.80 -5.19
C PRO A 30 -17.66 -18.20 -3.79
N ASN A 31 -17.63 -19.49 -3.44
CA ASN A 31 -18.04 -20.00 -2.13
C ASN A 31 -16.89 -20.09 -1.13
N GLU A 32 -15.64 -20.01 -1.59
CA GLU A 32 -14.45 -20.24 -0.78
C GLU A 32 -13.60 -18.99 -0.60
N SER A 33 -13.77 -18.00 -1.47
CA SER A 33 -12.93 -16.81 -1.51
C SER A 33 -13.76 -15.54 -1.57
N LYS A 34 -13.27 -14.48 -0.92
CA LYS A 34 -13.84 -13.13 -0.99
C LYS A 34 -12.78 -12.12 -1.42
N THR A 35 -13.20 -11.14 -2.21
CA THR A 35 -12.36 -10.00 -2.58
C THR A 35 -11.94 -9.22 -1.34
N ILE A 36 -10.66 -8.95 -1.21
CA ILE A 36 -10.11 -8.05 -0.19
C ILE A 36 -10.22 -6.59 -0.64
N THR A 37 -10.37 -5.69 0.32
CA THR A 37 -10.37 -4.24 0.05
C THR A 37 -8.95 -3.71 -0.09
N ILE A 38 -8.80 -2.53 -0.69
CA ILE A 38 -7.50 -1.84 -0.77
C ILE A 38 -6.93 -1.56 0.64
N THR A 39 -7.78 -1.24 1.60
CA THR A 39 -7.38 -0.99 2.99
C THR A 39 -6.84 -2.25 3.66
N GLN A 40 -7.48 -3.40 3.44
CA GLN A 40 -6.99 -4.70 3.93
C GLN A 40 -5.64 -5.06 3.30
N ALA A 41 -5.53 -4.93 1.97
CA ALA A 41 -4.28 -5.21 1.28
C ALA A 41 -3.14 -4.27 1.75
N PHE A 42 -3.44 -3.00 2.00
CA PHE A 42 -2.48 -2.04 2.54
C PHE A 42 -2.06 -2.37 3.98
N TYR A 43 -3.01 -2.78 4.83
CA TYR A 43 -2.73 -3.25 6.18
C TYR A 43 -1.76 -4.45 6.17
N HIS A 44 -2.01 -5.44 5.33
CA HIS A 44 -1.12 -6.60 5.16
C HIS A 44 0.28 -6.18 4.69
N ALA A 45 0.39 -5.20 3.80
CA ALA A 45 1.66 -4.72 3.27
C ALA A 45 2.44 -3.80 4.23
N THR A 46 1.80 -3.29 5.29
CA THR A 46 2.40 -2.33 6.24
C THR A 46 2.49 -2.89 7.65
N LYS A 47 1.44 -2.77 8.43
CA LYS A 47 1.44 -3.11 9.85
C LYS A 47 1.62 -4.60 10.10
N GLU A 48 0.94 -5.44 9.35
CA GLU A 48 1.03 -6.89 9.52
C GLU A 48 2.40 -7.42 9.10
N ALA A 49 2.86 -7.08 7.90
CA ALA A 49 4.21 -7.44 7.44
C ALA A 49 5.30 -6.84 8.33
N GLY A 50 5.10 -5.60 8.79
CA GLY A 50 6.01 -4.91 9.70
C GLY A 50 6.18 -5.60 11.06
N SER A 51 5.16 -6.33 11.53
CA SER A 51 5.19 -7.01 12.82
C SER A 51 6.36 -8.00 13.00
N VAL A 52 6.89 -8.52 11.89
CA VAL A 52 8.09 -9.37 11.87
C VAL A 52 9.34 -8.62 12.35
N PHE A 53 9.37 -7.30 12.12
CA PHE A 53 10.48 -6.42 12.49
C PHE A 53 10.24 -5.64 13.79
N GLY A 54 9.11 -5.85 14.44
CA GLY A 54 8.72 -5.17 15.67
C GLY A 54 7.60 -4.14 15.46
N LYS A 55 7.67 -2.98 16.12
CA LYS A 55 6.66 -1.92 16.04
C LYS A 55 6.94 -0.99 14.86
N VAL A 56 6.70 -1.45 13.65
CA VAL A 56 6.82 -0.68 12.41
C VAL A 56 5.56 -0.84 11.53
N GLY A 57 5.39 0.02 10.56
CA GLY A 57 4.28 -0.04 9.61
C GLY A 57 2.94 0.52 10.12
N SER A 58 2.98 1.32 11.18
CA SER A 58 1.82 2.05 11.74
C SER A 58 2.26 3.40 12.29
N PHE A 59 1.31 4.33 12.41
CA PHE A 59 1.51 5.62 13.07
C PHE A 59 0.99 5.66 14.52
N GLU A 60 0.75 4.49 15.11
CA GLU A 60 0.34 4.39 16.52
C GLU A 60 1.50 4.79 17.46
N THR A 61 1.16 5.29 18.65
CA THR A 61 2.15 5.63 19.66
C THR A 61 3.04 4.42 19.99
N GLY A 62 4.35 4.62 19.98
CA GLY A 62 5.35 3.60 20.24
C GLY A 62 5.82 2.82 19.00
N TYR A 63 5.29 3.15 17.82
CA TYR A 63 5.82 2.64 16.56
C TYR A 63 6.93 3.55 16.01
N ALA A 64 7.90 2.94 15.32
CA ALA A 64 8.90 3.68 14.58
C ALA A 64 8.24 4.51 13.47
N PHE A 65 8.63 5.77 13.33
CA PHE A 65 8.07 6.66 12.31
C PHE A 65 8.69 6.36 10.94
N ASN A 66 8.08 5.43 10.22
CA ASN A 66 8.39 5.09 8.85
C ASN A 66 7.26 5.60 7.95
N ALA A 67 7.55 6.57 7.10
CA ALA A 67 6.52 7.26 6.34
C ALA A 67 6.96 7.61 4.91
N LEU A 68 6.00 7.59 4.00
CA LEU A 68 6.13 8.18 2.68
C LEU A 68 5.23 9.42 2.59
N VAL A 69 5.77 10.51 2.09
CA VAL A 69 4.97 11.67 1.69
C VAL A 69 4.70 11.52 0.19
N ILE A 70 3.45 11.36 -0.15
CA ILE A 70 3.01 11.17 -1.53
C ILE A 70 2.40 12.47 -2.05
N ASP A 71 2.61 12.79 -3.31
CA ASP A 71 1.93 13.89 -3.99
C ASP A 71 0.42 13.77 -3.82
N ASN A 72 -0.24 14.93 -3.77
CA ASN A 72 -1.68 14.96 -3.82
C ASN A 72 -2.17 14.33 -5.13
N MET A 73 -2.84 13.18 -5.02
CA MET A 73 -3.36 12.41 -6.15
C MET A 73 -4.72 12.95 -6.62
N GLU A 74 -5.15 14.11 -6.12
CA GLU A 74 -6.37 14.79 -6.57
C GLU A 74 -6.15 15.45 -7.93
N ASP A 75 -7.17 15.44 -8.76
CA ASP A 75 -7.27 16.34 -9.89
C ASP A 75 -8.03 17.64 -9.48
N PRO A 76 -7.93 18.72 -10.27
CA PRO A 76 -8.55 20.00 -9.91
C PRO A 76 -10.07 19.97 -9.82
N TRP A 77 -10.69 18.95 -10.37
CA TRP A 77 -12.14 18.87 -10.58
C TRP A 77 -12.85 17.96 -9.57
N THR A 78 -12.13 17.08 -8.90
CA THR A 78 -12.72 16.03 -8.06
C THR A 78 -12.06 15.96 -6.70
N LYS A 79 -12.83 16.23 -5.64
CA LYS A 79 -12.38 15.94 -4.27
C LYS A 79 -12.55 14.45 -4.01
N ILE A 80 -11.47 13.82 -3.55
CA ILE A 80 -11.45 12.40 -3.22
C ILE A 80 -11.06 12.20 -1.75
N THR A 81 -11.50 11.08 -1.18
CA THR A 81 -11.17 10.69 0.20
C THR A 81 -9.71 10.24 0.32
N ALA A 82 -9.20 10.14 1.54
CA ALA A 82 -7.86 9.59 1.80
C ALA A 82 -7.71 8.15 1.30
N GLN A 83 -8.76 7.34 1.43
CA GLN A 83 -8.78 5.97 0.90
C GLN A 83 -8.69 5.95 -0.62
N GLU A 84 -9.43 6.82 -1.31
CA GLU A 84 -9.39 6.94 -2.77
C GLU A 84 -8.02 7.46 -3.26
N LYS A 85 -7.36 8.35 -2.49
CA LYS A 85 -5.97 8.78 -2.78
C LYS A 85 -4.99 7.61 -2.68
N LEU A 86 -5.11 6.79 -1.63
CA LEU A 86 -4.30 5.58 -1.47
C LEU A 86 -4.51 4.62 -2.63
N GLU A 87 -5.76 4.36 -2.98
CA GLU A 87 -6.13 3.49 -4.09
C GLU A 87 -5.55 4.01 -5.40
N ARG A 88 -5.74 5.29 -5.70
CA ARG A 88 -5.20 5.94 -6.90
C ARG A 88 -3.67 5.81 -6.95
N PHE A 89 -2.97 6.08 -5.86
CA PHE A 89 -1.52 5.89 -5.81
C PHE A 89 -1.09 4.45 -6.06
N CYS A 90 -1.75 3.47 -5.44
CA CYS A 90 -1.43 2.05 -5.62
C CYS A 90 -1.62 1.56 -7.06
N TYR A 91 -2.63 2.09 -7.76
CA TYR A 91 -2.94 1.68 -9.14
C TYR A 91 -2.19 2.47 -10.21
N THR A 92 -2.02 3.77 -10.02
CA THR A 92 -1.53 4.69 -11.07
C THR A 92 -0.25 5.45 -10.69
N GLY A 93 0.10 5.49 -9.40
CA GLY A 93 1.29 6.20 -8.93
C GLY A 93 2.59 5.48 -9.29
N ASP A 94 3.68 6.24 -9.20
CA ASP A 94 5.03 5.72 -9.30
C ASP A 94 5.97 6.45 -8.31
N ASP A 95 7.25 6.14 -8.34
CA ASP A 95 8.25 6.70 -7.44
C ASP A 95 8.44 8.23 -7.60
N ARG A 96 8.07 8.83 -8.73
CA ARG A 96 8.06 10.30 -8.93
C ARG A 96 7.00 10.99 -8.07
N ASN A 97 5.95 10.27 -7.67
CA ASN A 97 4.93 10.77 -6.76
C ASN A 97 5.38 10.76 -5.29
N ILE A 98 6.50 10.12 -4.97
CA ILE A 98 7.04 10.08 -3.61
C ILE A 98 7.93 11.31 -3.37
N ARG A 99 7.45 12.26 -2.58
CA ARG A 99 8.14 13.52 -2.28
C ARG A 99 9.15 13.39 -1.17
N ALA A 100 8.87 12.56 -0.17
CA ALA A 100 9.78 12.34 0.95
C ALA A 100 9.63 10.93 1.51
N ARG A 101 10.70 10.43 2.08
CA ARG A 101 10.77 9.14 2.77
C ARG A 101 11.36 9.36 4.15
N TYR A 102 10.70 8.84 5.16
CA TYR A 102 11.20 8.84 6.52
C TYR A 102 11.42 7.41 6.98
N ILE A 103 12.55 7.14 7.59
CA ILE A 103 12.85 5.88 8.27
C ILE A 103 13.32 6.23 9.67
N ASP A 104 12.63 5.65 10.65
CA ASP A 104 12.88 5.87 12.08
C ASP A 104 12.93 7.35 12.49
N GLY A 105 12.07 8.14 11.84
CA GLY A 105 11.98 9.58 12.03
C GLY A 105 12.98 10.41 11.22
N GLU A 106 13.95 9.80 10.56
CA GLU A 106 14.94 10.51 9.75
C GLU A 106 14.50 10.62 8.29
N LEU A 107 14.62 11.82 7.72
CA LEU A 107 14.33 12.10 6.32
C LEU A 107 15.45 11.52 5.44
N LEU A 108 15.10 10.58 4.57
CA LEU A 108 16.05 9.98 3.63
C LEU A 108 16.11 10.69 2.27
N LYS A 109 15.19 11.56 1.99
CA LYS A 109 15.04 12.27 0.72
C LYS A 109 13.76 11.92 -0.01
#